data_294107945a0cf2b31fd07dcf4371c77a
#
_entry.id   294107945a0cf2b31fd07dcf4371c77a
#
_cell.length_a   1.000
_cell.length_b   1.000
_cell.length_c   1.000
_cell.angle_alpha   90.00
_cell.angle_beta   90.00
_cell.angle_gamma   90.00
#
_symmetry.space_group_name_H-M   'P 1'
#
loop_
_entity.id
_entity.type
_entity.pdbx_description
1 polymer ?
#
loop_
_entity_poly.entity_id
_entity_poly.type
_entity_poly.pdbx_seq_one_letter_code
_entity_poly.pdbx_strand_id
1 'polypeptide(L)'
;MFTPQEVSEKVFPKASFGGGGYNMASVDEFLDALTEDYTALFKENVTLKAKLKVLAEKVEEYRSTEEAMRQALLTAQKMAAKLVQEAQSEKEKILADAQVEAQAEIHRLDDERRAAEKKLQAAQEKTAAFIRR
;
A
#
# COMPACT_ATOMS: atom_id res chain seq x y z
N MET A 1 25.96 -26.97 29.98
CA MET A 1 25.83 -25.62 30.56
C MET A 1 25.00 -25.70 31.83
N PHE A 2 25.48 -25.09 32.91
CA PHE A 2 24.77 -25.07 34.21
C PHE A 2 23.50 -24.24 34.14
N THR A 3 22.43 -24.74 34.69
CA THR A 3 21.23 -23.95 34.93
C THR A 3 21.38 -23.13 36.23
N PRO A 4 20.63 -22.03 36.38
CA PRO A 4 20.66 -21.28 37.66
C PRO A 4 20.32 -22.16 38.87
N GLN A 5 19.42 -23.12 38.70
CA GLN A 5 19.04 -24.03 39.76
C GLN A 5 20.20 -24.96 40.14
N GLU A 6 20.90 -25.49 39.14
CA GLU A 6 22.08 -26.35 39.38
C GLU A 6 23.17 -25.59 40.15
N VAL A 7 23.36 -24.32 39.84
CA VAL A 7 24.32 -23.46 40.55
C VAL A 7 23.90 -23.24 42.00
N SER A 8 22.60 -22.94 42.22
CA SER A 8 22.10 -22.68 43.58
C SER A 8 22.08 -23.91 44.48
N GLU A 9 21.94 -25.09 43.92
CA GLU A 9 21.88 -26.36 44.62
C GLU A 9 23.23 -27.05 44.73
N LYS A 10 24.30 -26.45 44.20
CA LYS A 10 25.65 -27.03 44.25
C LYS A 10 26.16 -27.16 45.67
N VAL A 11 26.59 -28.35 46.04
CA VAL A 11 27.16 -28.67 47.34
C VAL A 11 28.62 -29.07 47.13
N PHE A 12 29.51 -28.55 47.98
CA PHE A 12 30.91 -28.84 47.93
C PHE A 12 31.30 -29.79 49.08
N PRO A 13 32.21 -30.76 48.84
CA PRO A 13 32.72 -31.61 49.91
C PRO A 13 33.56 -30.79 50.85
N LYS A 14 33.62 -31.22 52.13
CA LYS A 14 34.47 -30.62 53.14
C LYS A 14 35.92 -30.96 52.90
N ALA A 15 36.82 -30.11 53.39
CA ALA A 15 38.26 -30.35 53.34
C ALA A 15 38.64 -31.57 54.16
N SER A 16 39.61 -32.36 53.67
CA SER A 16 40.06 -33.59 54.30
C SER A 16 40.87 -33.34 55.61
N PHE A 17 41.48 -32.17 55.79
CA PHE A 17 42.28 -31.82 56.88
C PHE A 17 41.90 -30.51 57.55
N GLY A 18 41.92 -30.44 58.88
CA GLY A 18 41.78 -29.21 59.64
C GLY A 18 40.42 -28.53 59.54
N GLY A 19 39.47 -29.12 60.11
CA GLY A 19 38.07 -28.75 60.23
C GLY A 19 37.56 -27.42 59.77
N GLY A 20 36.58 -27.36 58.98
CA GLY A 20 35.76 -26.20 58.76
C GLY A 20 35.85 -25.51 57.39
N GLY A 21 36.50 -26.11 56.43
CA GLY A 21 36.57 -25.54 55.10
C GLY A 21 36.05 -26.49 54.03
N TYR A 22 35.78 -26.00 52.86
CA TYR A 22 35.46 -26.81 51.68
C TYR A 22 36.74 -27.24 50.96
N ASN A 23 36.64 -28.32 50.16
CA ASN A 23 37.72 -28.74 49.31
C ASN A 23 38.01 -27.73 48.23
N MET A 24 39.20 -27.10 48.29
CA MET A 24 39.54 -25.99 47.34
C MET A 24 39.56 -26.42 45.91
N ALA A 25 40.06 -27.65 45.60
CA ALA A 25 40.10 -28.15 44.24
C ALA A 25 38.70 -28.31 43.65
N SER A 26 37.74 -28.82 44.43
CA SER A 26 36.35 -28.96 43.99
C SER A 26 35.69 -27.60 43.74
N VAL A 27 35.97 -26.59 44.58
CA VAL A 27 35.44 -25.25 44.41
C VAL A 27 36.04 -24.60 43.16
N ASP A 28 37.35 -24.70 42.98
CA ASP A 28 38.05 -24.13 41.82
C ASP A 28 37.57 -24.76 40.50
N GLU A 29 37.43 -26.09 40.48
CA GLU A 29 36.91 -26.79 39.29
C GLU A 29 35.52 -26.34 38.95
N PHE A 30 34.65 -26.22 39.93
CA PHE A 30 33.28 -25.71 39.70
C PHE A 30 33.28 -24.28 39.20
N LEU A 31 34.09 -23.40 39.83
CA LEU A 31 34.19 -21.99 39.41
C LEU A 31 34.75 -21.87 38.00
N ASP A 32 35.71 -22.70 37.59
CA ASP A 32 36.26 -22.71 36.25
C ASP A 32 35.18 -23.10 35.24
N ALA A 33 34.44 -24.16 35.51
CA ALA A 33 33.34 -24.61 34.64
C ALA A 33 32.22 -23.54 34.56
N LEU A 34 31.90 -22.94 35.70
CA LEU A 34 30.90 -21.86 35.77
C LEU A 34 31.36 -20.62 34.98
N THR A 35 32.65 -20.29 35.05
CA THR A 35 33.23 -19.17 34.32
C THR A 35 33.14 -19.39 32.82
N GLU A 36 33.39 -20.61 32.34
CA GLU A 36 33.21 -20.93 30.92
C GLU A 36 31.76 -20.76 30.50
N ASP A 37 30.82 -21.26 31.27
CA ASP A 37 29.41 -21.14 30.99
C ASP A 37 28.93 -19.70 31.02
N TYR A 38 29.38 -18.94 32.01
CA TYR A 38 29.06 -17.52 32.15
C TYR A 38 29.62 -16.72 30.98
N THR A 39 30.86 -17.01 30.57
CA THR A 39 31.49 -16.36 29.42
C THR A 39 30.67 -16.65 28.11
N ALA A 40 30.29 -17.89 27.93
CA ALA A 40 29.47 -18.27 26.76
C ALA A 40 28.13 -17.55 26.76
N LEU A 41 27.44 -17.51 27.89
CA LEU A 41 26.16 -16.81 28.03
C LEU A 41 26.32 -15.29 27.87
N PHE A 42 27.38 -14.73 28.36
CA PHE A 42 27.65 -13.29 28.18
C PHE A 42 27.80 -12.94 26.70
N LYS A 43 28.60 -13.74 25.98
CA LYS A 43 28.79 -13.56 24.54
C LYS A 43 27.49 -13.72 23.76
N GLU A 44 26.73 -14.76 24.08
CA GLU A 44 25.43 -14.98 23.46
C GLU A 44 24.45 -13.83 23.73
N ASN A 45 24.47 -13.32 24.96
CA ASN A 45 23.63 -12.17 25.33
C ASN A 45 23.97 -10.93 24.50
N VAL A 46 25.27 -10.63 24.35
CA VAL A 46 25.75 -9.53 23.51
C VAL A 46 25.28 -9.70 22.07
N THR A 47 25.42 -10.92 21.54
CA THR A 47 24.99 -11.24 20.17
C THR A 47 23.49 -11.08 20.01
N LEU A 48 22.70 -11.60 20.97
CA LEU A 48 21.24 -11.49 20.94
C LEU A 48 20.76 -10.04 21.04
N LYS A 49 21.40 -9.23 21.87
CA LYS A 49 21.08 -7.81 21.97
C LYS A 49 21.36 -7.08 20.67
N ALA A 50 22.46 -7.40 20.00
CA ALA A 50 22.79 -6.83 18.70
C ALA A 50 21.76 -7.23 17.63
N LYS A 51 21.35 -8.50 17.63
CA LYS A 51 20.31 -9.00 16.71
C LYS A 51 18.97 -8.33 16.98
N LEU A 52 18.59 -8.13 18.24
CA LEU A 52 17.36 -7.43 18.62
C LEU A 52 17.34 -6.01 18.09
N LYS A 53 18.47 -5.31 18.21
CA LYS A 53 18.59 -3.95 17.71
C LYS A 53 18.37 -3.89 16.20
N VAL A 54 19.00 -4.80 15.45
CA VAL A 54 18.84 -4.90 14.01
C VAL A 54 17.40 -5.22 13.64
N LEU A 55 16.78 -6.16 14.36
CA LEU A 55 15.37 -6.52 14.11
C LEU A 55 14.42 -5.36 14.39
N ALA A 56 14.66 -4.61 15.46
CA ALA A 56 13.86 -3.43 15.79
C ALA A 56 13.96 -2.36 14.70
N GLU A 57 15.18 -2.13 14.19
CA GLU A 57 15.40 -1.22 13.07
C GLU A 57 14.67 -1.68 11.81
N LYS A 58 14.69 -2.98 11.51
CA LYS A 58 13.99 -3.53 10.36
C LYS A 58 12.47 -3.47 10.50
N VAL A 59 11.94 -3.70 11.69
CA VAL A 59 10.50 -3.54 11.95
C VAL A 59 10.07 -2.10 11.70
N GLU A 60 10.86 -1.14 12.17
CA GLU A 60 10.56 0.28 11.94
C GLU A 60 10.63 0.65 10.46
N GLU A 61 11.61 0.11 9.75
CA GLU A 61 11.73 0.28 8.30
C GLU A 61 10.53 -0.29 7.56
N TYR A 62 10.08 -1.51 7.92
CA TYR A 62 8.90 -2.13 7.32
C TYR A 62 7.62 -1.34 7.62
N ARG A 63 7.47 -0.81 8.83
CA ARG A 63 6.33 0.05 9.19
C ARG A 63 6.30 1.30 8.35
N SER A 64 7.45 1.93 8.17
CA SER A 64 7.58 3.12 7.34
C SER A 64 7.22 2.83 5.89
N THR A 65 7.70 1.70 5.35
CA THR A 65 7.39 1.25 4.00
C THR A 65 5.89 0.94 3.84
N GLU A 66 5.30 0.24 4.81
CA GLU A 66 3.87 -0.07 4.81
C GLU A 66 3.02 1.19 4.80
N GLU A 67 3.38 2.18 5.62
CA GLU A 67 2.68 3.47 5.66
C GLU A 67 2.80 4.21 4.33
N ALA A 68 3.99 4.22 3.72
CA ALA A 68 4.20 4.82 2.41
C ALA A 68 3.37 4.14 1.33
N MET A 69 3.29 2.81 1.35
CA MET A 69 2.47 2.03 0.43
C MET A 69 0.98 2.31 0.63
N ARG A 70 0.54 2.43 1.86
CA ARG A 70 -0.86 2.76 2.20
C ARG A 70 -1.21 4.14 1.67
N GLN A 71 -0.34 5.12 1.86
CA GLN A 71 -0.53 6.47 1.35
C GLN A 71 -0.55 6.51 -0.18
N ALA A 72 0.36 5.78 -0.82
CA ALA A 72 0.40 5.67 -2.28
C ALA A 72 -0.87 5.03 -2.83
N LEU A 73 -1.35 3.96 -2.19
CA LEU A 73 -2.59 3.29 -2.59
C LEU A 73 -3.80 4.22 -2.43
N LEU A 74 -3.88 4.94 -1.31
CA LEU A 74 -4.96 5.90 -1.08
C LEU A 74 -4.95 7.01 -2.13
N THR A 75 -3.78 7.54 -2.45
CA THR A 75 -3.60 8.55 -3.49
C THR A 75 -4.03 8.00 -4.86
N ALA A 76 -3.62 6.78 -5.19
CA ALA A 76 -4.01 6.12 -6.44
C ALA A 76 -5.53 5.94 -6.54
N GLN A 77 -6.19 5.55 -5.45
CA GLN A 77 -7.64 5.42 -5.40
C GLN A 77 -8.34 6.76 -5.62
N LYS A 78 -7.85 7.82 -5.02
CA LYS A 78 -8.38 9.18 -5.22
C LYS A 78 -8.21 9.64 -6.65
N MET A 79 -7.04 9.38 -7.25
CA MET A 79 -6.76 9.71 -8.64
C MET A 79 -7.67 8.92 -9.60
N ALA A 80 -7.87 7.64 -9.33
CA ALA A 80 -8.77 6.80 -10.13
C ALA A 80 -10.21 7.31 -10.06
N ALA A 81 -10.70 7.64 -8.88
CA ALA A 81 -12.04 8.21 -8.69
C ALA A 81 -12.19 9.54 -9.45
N LYS A 82 -11.16 10.40 -9.38
CA LYS A 82 -11.16 11.68 -10.10
C LYS A 82 -11.17 11.47 -11.60
N LEU A 83 -10.37 10.53 -12.12
CA LEU A 83 -10.36 10.20 -13.55
C LEU A 83 -11.72 9.71 -14.03
N VAL A 84 -12.37 8.83 -13.26
CA VAL A 84 -13.71 8.35 -13.60
C VAL A 84 -14.70 9.51 -13.63
N GLN A 85 -14.66 10.39 -12.65
CA GLN A 85 -15.54 11.55 -12.59
C GLN A 85 -15.30 12.52 -13.76
N GLU A 86 -14.05 12.79 -14.10
CA GLU A 86 -13.70 13.64 -15.23
C GLU A 86 -14.16 13.02 -16.55
N ALA A 87 -13.96 11.71 -16.72
CA ALA A 87 -14.41 10.99 -17.91
C ALA A 87 -15.93 11.03 -18.04
N GLN A 88 -16.64 10.87 -16.94
CA GLN A 88 -18.10 10.94 -16.90
C GLN A 88 -18.58 12.34 -17.31
N SER A 89 -17.97 13.37 -16.72
CA SER A 89 -18.29 14.77 -17.04
C SER A 89 -18.01 15.11 -18.50
N GLU A 90 -16.89 14.66 -19.02
CA GLU A 90 -16.51 14.85 -20.42
C GLU A 90 -17.45 14.10 -21.35
N LYS A 91 -17.84 12.90 -21.00
CA LYS A 91 -18.84 12.11 -21.73
C LYS A 91 -20.16 12.88 -21.84
N GLU A 92 -20.66 13.40 -20.73
CA GLU A 92 -21.90 14.17 -20.69
C GLU A 92 -21.81 15.41 -21.57
N LYS A 93 -20.67 16.11 -21.52
CA LYS A 93 -20.41 17.28 -22.35
C LYS A 93 -20.40 16.92 -23.83
N ILE A 94 -19.70 15.87 -24.22
CA ILE A 94 -19.65 15.40 -25.61
C ILE A 94 -21.03 15.03 -26.11
N LEU A 95 -21.82 14.31 -25.30
CA LEU A 95 -23.18 13.95 -25.66
C LEU A 95 -24.09 15.16 -25.82
N ALA A 96 -23.98 16.14 -24.91
CA ALA A 96 -24.74 17.37 -24.97
C ALA A 96 -24.39 18.18 -26.23
N ASP A 97 -23.09 18.33 -26.53
CA ASP A 97 -22.60 19.04 -27.71
C ASP A 97 -23.07 18.34 -29.01
N ALA A 98 -22.98 17.00 -29.04
CA ALA A 98 -23.45 16.22 -30.20
C ALA A 98 -24.94 16.37 -30.40
N GLN A 99 -25.72 16.42 -29.33
CA GLN A 99 -27.17 16.62 -29.42
C GLN A 99 -27.53 18.01 -29.94
N VAL A 100 -26.81 19.03 -29.46
CA VAL A 100 -26.99 20.41 -29.95
C VAL A 100 -26.65 20.51 -31.44
N GLU A 101 -25.54 19.92 -31.88
CA GLU A 101 -25.13 19.91 -33.27
C GLU A 101 -26.12 19.15 -34.14
N ALA A 102 -26.62 18.00 -33.68
CA ALA A 102 -27.61 17.22 -34.39
C ALA A 102 -28.91 18.00 -34.57
N GLN A 103 -29.38 18.69 -33.53
CA GLN A 103 -30.58 19.51 -33.60
C GLN A 103 -30.39 20.71 -34.54
N ALA A 104 -29.23 21.34 -34.50
CA ALA A 104 -28.92 22.45 -35.43
C ALA A 104 -28.89 21.99 -36.85
N GLU A 105 -28.33 20.81 -37.13
CA GLU A 105 -28.30 20.23 -38.46
C GLU A 105 -29.71 19.86 -38.95
N ILE A 106 -30.53 19.27 -38.09
CA ILE A 106 -31.93 18.95 -38.41
C ILE A 106 -32.71 20.23 -38.74
N HIS A 107 -32.52 21.27 -37.97
CA HIS A 107 -33.16 22.57 -38.17
C HIS A 107 -32.75 23.18 -39.51
N ARG A 108 -31.46 23.13 -39.83
CA ARG A 108 -30.91 23.62 -41.10
C ARG A 108 -31.52 22.88 -42.29
N LEU A 109 -31.56 21.54 -42.19
CA LEU A 109 -32.16 20.71 -43.25
C LEU A 109 -33.65 20.96 -43.40
N ASP A 110 -34.37 21.19 -42.31
CA ASP A 110 -35.78 21.52 -42.33
C ASP A 110 -36.03 22.87 -43.03
N ASP A 111 -35.20 23.88 -42.74
CA ASP A 111 -35.27 25.17 -43.41
C ASP A 111 -34.99 25.08 -44.91
N GLU A 112 -33.96 24.29 -45.29
CA GLU A 112 -33.67 24.04 -46.70
C GLU A 112 -34.84 23.32 -47.41
N ARG A 113 -35.45 22.35 -46.74
CA ARG A 113 -36.61 21.66 -47.27
C ARG A 113 -37.79 22.60 -47.49
N ARG A 114 -38.07 23.47 -46.52
CA ARG A 114 -39.14 24.47 -46.63
C ARG A 114 -38.88 25.43 -47.77
N ALA A 115 -37.63 25.89 -47.92
CA ALA A 115 -37.24 26.76 -49.01
C ALA A 115 -37.41 26.05 -50.38
N ALA A 116 -37.04 24.79 -50.49
CA ALA A 116 -37.22 23.99 -51.69
C ALA A 116 -38.70 23.77 -52.00
N GLU A 117 -39.52 23.49 -51.00
CA GLU A 117 -40.97 23.34 -51.15
C GLU A 117 -41.63 24.61 -51.68
N LYS A 118 -41.21 25.76 -51.14
CA LYS A 118 -41.71 27.07 -51.64
C LYS A 118 -41.34 27.31 -53.09
N LYS A 119 -40.10 27.00 -53.46
CA LYS A 119 -39.65 27.13 -54.86
C LYS A 119 -40.43 26.20 -55.77
N LEU A 120 -40.65 24.98 -55.33
CA LEU A 120 -41.43 24.02 -56.08
C LEU A 120 -42.91 24.49 -56.31
N GLN A 121 -43.51 24.95 -55.20
CA GLN A 121 -44.86 25.47 -55.22
C GLN A 121 -44.97 26.72 -56.14
N ALA A 122 -44.04 27.63 -56.07
CA ALA A 122 -43.99 28.80 -56.94
C ALA A 122 -43.84 28.40 -58.42
N ALA A 123 -42.99 27.42 -58.70
CA ALA A 123 -42.84 26.86 -60.08
C ALA A 123 -44.10 26.22 -60.59
N GLN A 124 -44.79 25.46 -59.71
CA GLN A 124 -46.07 24.83 -60.07
C GLN A 124 -47.14 25.84 -60.33
N GLU A 125 -47.20 26.91 -59.52
CA GLU A 125 -48.15 28.02 -59.74
C GLU A 125 -47.89 28.77 -61.06
N LYS A 126 -46.64 29.02 -61.40
CA LYS A 126 -46.25 29.60 -62.66
C LYS A 126 -46.63 28.72 -63.87
N THR A 127 -46.39 27.43 -63.76
CA THR A 127 -46.75 26.46 -64.76
C THR A 127 -48.26 26.43 -64.95
N ALA A 128 -49.01 26.37 -63.84
CA ALA A 128 -50.49 26.37 -63.91
C ALA A 128 -51.02 27.66 -64.50
N ALA A 129 -50.44 28.82 -64.14
CA ALA A 129 -50.83 30.08 -64.74
C ALA A 129 -50.53 30.16 -66.23
N PHE A 130 -49.41 29.58 -66.67
CA PHE A 130 -49.06 29.51 -68.11
C PHE A 130 -50.04 28.63 -68.92
N ILE A 131 -50.41 27.47 -68.35
CA ILE A 131 -51.32 26.55 -68.98
C ILE A 131 -52.72 27.15 -69.11
N ARG A 132 -53.13 27.97 -68.13
CA ARG A 132 -54.47 28.62 -68.16
C ARG A 132 -54.60 29.72 -69.22
N ARG A 133 -53.47 30.21 -69.65
CA ARG A 133 -53.48 31.13 -70.77
C ARG A 133 -53.70 30.39 -72.10
#